data_bc46c97f5088ff8398c8908b8a46968f
#
_entry.id   bc46c97f5088ff8398c8908b8a46968f
#
_cell.length_a   1.000
_cell.length_b   1.000
_cell.length_c   1.000
_cell.angle_alpha   90.00
_cell.angle_beta   90.00
_cell.angle_gamma   90.00
#
_symmetry.space_group_name_H-M   'P 1'
#
loop_
_entity.id
_entity.type
_entity.pdbx_description
1 polymer ?
#
loop_
_entity_poly.entity_id
_entity_poly.type
_entity_poly.pdbx_seq_one_letter_code
_entity_poly.pdbx_strand_id
1 'polypeptide(L)'
;MKLAFLISTHTDVQQLQRLVCALPDESVFFLHVDKKSDINIFKLAFLDDGRMKFIDHRVNVRWGSINEVEYQMELVRAALEYGEQFERLITISGMDYPVWSKEQIVQFFEKDRKKEYLAAIDVSFPWRMSAIYQQYFFWIHKPKSGWEYYVTRAFGRALKMLGIKKPLCKKIGDKTYKLYKGAAWWAITPKLAKVILHEWDTNEKLKDWLKWCMCPAELFAQTVVLNDETWKEKCMLDNEKYSLPMHTPLTYVTWMNEEIKTLDESDYDKIIQSNKMFCRKVASGKSDGLIELITKKEMR
;
A
#
# COMPACT_ATOMS: atom_id res chain seq x y z
N MET A 1 10.14 -0.01 -21.00
CA MET A 1 10.30 0.34 -19.56
C MET A 1 9.93 -0.88 -18.73
N LYS A 2 10.82 -1.36 -17.86
CA LYS A 2 10.55 -2.55 -17.05
C LYS A 2 9.97 -2.17 -15.68
N LEU A 3 8.77 -2.65 -15.36
CA LEU A 3 8.04 -2.35 -14.13
C LEU A 3 8.00 -3.58 -13.22
N ALA A 4 8.15 -3.38 -11.92
CA ALA A 4 7.91 -4.40 -10.91
C ALA A 4 6.62 -4.11 -10.17
N PHE A 5 5.63 -5.00 -10.24
CA PHE A 5 4.43 -4.91 -9.44
C PHE A 5 4.56 -5.74 -8.17
N LEU A 6 4.43 -5.09 -7.03
CA LEU A 6 4.49 -5.68 -5.70
C LEU A 6 3.06 -5.95 -5.22
N ILE A 7 2.61 -7.17 -5.36
CA ILE A 7 1.20 -7.54 -5.20
C ILE A 7 0.97 -8.30 -3.90
N SER A 8 0.10 -7.79 -3.04
CA SER A 8 -0.40 -8.54 -1.87
C SER A 8 -1.78 -9.13 -2.16
N THR A 9 -1.99 -10.41 -1.81
CA THR A 9 -3.27 -11.08 -2.00
C THR A 9 -3.56 -12.12 -0.92
N HIS A 10 -4.82 -12.49 -0.78
CA HIS A 10 -5.27 -13.54 0.15
C HIS A 10 -6.52 -14.28 -0.36
N THR A 11 -7.11 -13.83 -1.47
CA THR A 11 -8.37 -14.34 -2.00
C THR A 11 -8.48 -14.02 -3.50
N ASP A 12 -9.54 -14.51 -4.15
CA ASP A 12 -9.96 -14.14 -5.51
C ASP A 12 -8.85 -14.29 -6.57
N VAL A 13 -8.44 -15.52 -6.80
CA VAL A 13 -7.41 -15.87 -7.80
C VAL A 13 -7.85 -15.44 -9.21
N GLN A 14 -9.14 -15.55 -9.53
CA GLN A 14 -9.66 -15.17 -10.83
C GLN A 14 -9.50 -13.65 -11.08
N GLN A 15 -9.78 -12.82 -10.09
CA GLN A 15 -9.54 -11.38 -10.19
C GLN A 15 -8.05 -11.07 -10.33
N LEU A 16 -7.18 -11.79 -9.61
CA LEU A 16 -5.74 -11.62 -9.74
C LEU A 16 -5.25 -11.97 -11.16
N GLN A 17 -5.78 -13.02 -11.79
CA GLN A 17 -5.47 -13.36 -13.18
C GLN A 17 -5.87 -12.23 -14.14
N ARG A 18 -7.07 -11.66 -13.97
CA ARG A 18 -7.54 -10.50 -14.76
C ARG A 18 -6.63 -9.30 -14.60
N LEU A 19 -6.24 -9.00 -13.36
CA LEU A 19 -5.29 -7.92 -13.04
C LEU A 19 -3.97 -8.11 -13.80
N VAL A 20 -3.34 -9.28 -13.66
CA VAL A 20 -2.04 -9.59 -14.30
C VAL A 20 -2.12 -9.50 -15.82
N CYS A 21 -3.20 -10.00 -16.43
CA CYS A 21 -3.42 -9.91 -17.88
C CYS A 21 -3.58 -8.47 -18.39
N ALA A 22 -4.14 -7.58 -17.56
CA ALA A 22 -4.39 -6.18 -17.92
C ALA A 22 -3.19 -5.25 -17.66
N LEU A 23 -2.09 -5.75 -17.05
CA LEU A 23 -0.88 -4.99 -16.78
C LEU A 23 0.16 -5.13 -17.92
N PRO A 24 1.14 -4.20 -18.07
CA PRO A 24 2.11 -4.22 -19.14
C PRO A 24 2.89 -5.53 -19.24
N ASP A 25 3.07 -6.05 -20.46
CA ASP A 25 3.58 -7.39 -20.72
C ASP A 25 5.04 -7.59 -20.29
N GLU A 26 5.86 -6.54 -20.36
CA GLU A 26 7.27 -6.53 -19.94
C GLU A 26 7.45 -6.47 -18.40
N SER A 27 6.35 -6.49 -17.64
CA SER A 27 6.39 -6.36 -16.18
C SER A 27 6.72 -7.69 -15.49
N VAL A 28 7.27 -7.59 -14.29
CA VAL A 28 7.45 -8.72 -13.36
C VAL A 28 6.55 -8.51 -12.14
N PHE A 29 5.91 -9.59 -11.70
CA PHE A 29 4.94 -9.56 -10.61
C PHE A 29 5.48 -10.31 -9.39
N PHE A 30 5.80 -9.59 -8.32
CA PHE A 30 6.19 -10.17 -7.04
C PHE A 30 4.95 -10.34 -6.18
N LEU A 31 4.65 -11.56 -5.79
CA LEU A 31 3.39 -11.91 -5.13
C LEU A 31 3.61 -12.36 -3.70
N HIS A 32 3.05 -11.64 -2.76
CA HIS A 32 2.85 -12.08 -1.38
C HIS A 32 1.44 -12.64 -1.22
N VAL A 33 1.33 -13.94 -0.99
CA VAL A 33 0.07 -14.58 -0.57
C VAL A 33 0.04 -14.65 0.94
N ASP A 34 -0.99 -14.09 1.60
CA ASP A 34 -1.14 -14.15 3.06
C ASP A 34 -0.93 -15.58 3.56
N LYS A 35 -0.13 -15.75 4.62
CA LYS A 35 0.20 -17.08 5.17
C LYS A 35 -1.02 -17.91 5.57
N LYS A 36 -2.15 -17.27 5.83
CA LYS A 36 -3.45 -17.93 6.14
C LYS A 36 -4.13 -18.54 4.92
N SER A 37 -3.75 -18.12 3.71
CA SER A 37 -4.37 -18.59 2.46
C SER A 37 -3.58 -19.76 1.89
N ASP A 38 -4.26 -20.65 1.16
CA ASP A 38 -3.59 -21.74 0.44
C ASP A 38 -2.84 -21.17 -0.78
N ILE A 39 -1.52 -21.21 -0.74
CA ILE A 39 -0.67 -20.72 -1.83
C ILE A 39 -0.76 -21.58 -3.09
N ASN A 40 -1.13 -22.86 -2.97
CA ASN A 40 -1.13 -23.79 -4.11
C ASN A 40 -2.17 -23.37 -5.14
N ILE A 41 -3.31 -22.85 -4.72
CA ILE A 41 -4.35 -22.32 -5.61
C ILE A 41 -3.77 -21.20 -6.50
N PHE A 42 -2.98 -20.29 -5.91
CA PHE A 42 -2.33 -19.21 -6.64
C PHE A 42 -1.21 -19.73 -7.56
N LYS A 43 -0.36 -20.66 -7.07
CA LYS A 43 0.71 -21.25 -7.89
C LYS A 43 0.17 -22.00 -9.10
N LEU A 44 -0.92 -22.75 -8.95
CA LEU A 44 -1.57 -23.45 -10.05
C LEU A 44 -2.15 -22.48 -11.10
N ALA A 45 -2.73 -21.37 -10.66
CA ALA A 45 -3.32 -20.37 -11.55
C ALA A 45 -2.30 -19.62 -12.43
N PHE A 46 -1.02 -19.62 -12.05
CA PHE A 46 0.07 -18.93 -12.74
C PHE A 46 1.24 -19.86 -13.09
N LEU A 47 0.97 -21.16 -13.24
CA LEU A 47 2.02 -22.16 -13.48
C LEU A 47 2.87 -21.85 -14.71
N ASP A 48 2.24 -21.33 -15.77
CA ASP A 48 2.89 -21.06 -17.07
C ASP A 48 3.28 -19.57 -17.24
N ASP A 49 3.01 -18.70 -16.24
CA ASP A 49 3.40 -17.28 -16.30
C ASP A 49 4.76 -17.05 -15.63
N GLY A 50 5.83 -17.10 -16.43
CA GLY A 50 7.21 -16.88 -15.96
C GLY A 50 7.47 -15.50 -15.34
N ARG A 51 6.55 -14.54 -15.51
CA ARG A 51 6.64 -13.18 -14.92
C ARG A 51 6.24 -13.18 -13.44
N MET A 52 5.48 -14.21 -12.99
CA MET A 52 5.00 -14.32 -11.61
C MET A 52 6.08 -14.88 -10.68
N LYS A 53 6.43 -14.13 -9.64
CA LYS A 53 7.43 -14.48 -8.63
C LYS A 53 6.76 -14.52 -7.25
N PHE A 54 6.54 -15.71 -6.74
CA PHE A 54 6.03 -15.91 -5.39
C PHE A 54 7.16 -15.72 -4.39
N ILE A 55 6.96 -14.84 -3.40
CA ILE A 55 7.98 -14.68 -2.34
C ILE A 55 7.90 -15.83 -1.32
N ASP A 56 9.05 -16.29 -0.84
CA ASP A 56 9.13 -17.43 0.06
C ASP A 56 8.69 -17.08 1.49
N HIS A 57 9.11 -15.91 1.99
CA HIS A 57 8.74 -15.45 3.31
C HIS A 57 7.34 -14.88 3.32
N ARG A 58 6.35 -15.71 3.67
CA ARG A 58 4.94 -15.33 3.77
C ARG A 58 4.60 -14.86 5.19
N VAL A 59 4.04 -13.68 5.28
CA VAL A 59 3.63 -13.04 6.54
C VAL A 59 2.19 -13.42 6.87
N ASN A 60 1.91 -13.69 8.14
CA ASN A 60 0.53 -13.83 8.66
C ASN A 60 -0.03 -12.42 8.89
N VAL A 61 -0.65 -11.84 7.87
CA VAL A 61 -1.06 -10.44 7.87
C VAL A 61 -2.25 -10.20 8.78
N ARG A 62 -2.15 -9.21 9.66
CA ARG A 62 -3.27 -8.66 10.42
C ARG A 62 -3.50 -7.23 9.97
N TRP A 63 -4.71 -6.95 9.53
CA TRP A 63 -5.08 -5.64 9.03
C TRP A 63 -4.77 -4.54 10.05
N GLY A 64 -4.12 -3.48 9.59
CA GLY A 64 -3.73 -2.34 10.39
C GLY A 64 -2.52 -2.56 11.29
N SER A 65 -1.87 -3.74 11.27
CA SER A 65 -0.70 -4.04 12.09
C SER A 65 0.62 -3.82 11.34
N ILE A 66 1.74 -3.87 12.06
CA ILE A 66 3.09 -3.75 11.50
C ILE A 66 3.42 -4.85 10.48
N ASN A 67 2.70 -5.99 10.51
CA ASN A 67 2.86 -7.07 9.53
C ASN A 67 2.53 -6.63 8.08
N GLU A 68 1.75 -5.55 7.93
CA GLU A 68 1.52 -4.98 6.59
C GLU A 68 2.76 -4.26 6.04
N VAL A 69 3.59 -3.68 6.89
CA VAL A 69 4.91 -3.15 6.47
C VAL A 69 5.86 -4.30 6.18
N GLU A 70 5.85 -5.34 7.02
CA GLU A 70 6.71 -6.52 6.88
C GLU A 70 6.56 -7.15 5.48
N TYR A 71 5.35 -7.50 5.05
CA TYR A 71 5.18 -8.09 3.72
C TYR A 71 5.52 -7.12 2.57
N GLN A 72 5.28 -5.81 2.75
CA GLN A 72 5.69 -4.83 1.76
C GLN A 72 7.21 -4.81 1.58
N MET A 73 7.95 -4.87 2.69
CA MET A 73 9.42 -4.89 2.63
C MET A 73 9.97 -6.20 2.06
N GLU A 74 9.32 -7.33 2.32
CA GLU A 74 9.66 -8.60 1.66
C GLU A 74 9.44 -8.55 0.14
N LEU A 75 8.36 -7.94 -0.31
CA LEU A 75 8.11 -7.71 -1.74
C LEU A 75 9.16 -6.77 -2.36
N VAL A 76 9.52 -5.69 -1.66
CA VAL A 76 10.58 -4.76 -2.08
C VAL A 76 11.92 -5.47 -2.18
N ARG A 77 12.28 -6.27 -1.17
CA ARG A 77 13.51 -7.06 -1.13
C ARG A 77 13.59 -8.01 -2.33
N ALA A 78 12.54 -8.81 -2.54
CA ALA A 78 12.47 -9.74 -3.65
C ALA A 78 12.66 -9.05 -5.02
N ALA A 79 12.05 -7.88 -5.20
CA ALA A 79 12.21 -7.12 -6.44
C ALA A 79 13.62 -6.53 -6.61
N LEU A 80 14.26 -6.06 -5.54
CA LEU A 80 15.62 -5.51 -5.60
C LEU A 80 16.70 -6.58 -5.78
N GLU A 81 16.45 -7.81 -5.31
CA GLU A 81 17.35 -8.96 -5.40
C GLU A 81 17.15 -9.80 -6.67
N TYR A 82 16.11 -9.55 -7.45
CA TYR A 82 15.74 -10.37 -8.62
C TYR A 82 16.80 -10.40 -9.74
N GLY A 83 17.78 -9.50 -9.70
CA GLY A 83 18.88 -9.44 -10.68
C GLY A 83 18.55 -8.66 -11.95
N GLU A 84 17.32 -8.18 -12.12
CA GLU A 84 16.92 -7.29 -13.20
C GLU A 84 16.80 -5.85 -12.73
N GLN A 85 17.01 -4.90 -13.65
CA GLN A 85 16.85 -3.49 -13.33
C GLN A 85 15.43 -3.05 -13.65
N PHE A 86 14.66 -2.74 -12.61
CA PHE A 86 13.37 -2.12 -12.73
C PHE A 86 13.49 -0.60 -12.69
N GLU A 87 12.61 0.09 -13.40
CA GLU A 87 12.53 1.54 -13.35
C GLU A 87 11.53 2.03 -12.30
N ARG A 88 10.53 1.18 -11.97
CA ARG A 88 9.54 1.43 -10.93
C ARG A 88 9.19 0.16 -10.16
N LEU A 89 9.01 0.32 -8.85
CA LEU A 89 8.36 -0.63 -7.98
C LEU A 89 6.99 -0.07 -7.61
N ILE A 90 5.92 -0.80 -7.90
CA ILE A 90 4.53 -0.35 -7.78
C ILE A 90 3.78 -1.27 -6.83
N THR A 91 3.33 -0.76 -5.69
CA THR A 91 2.53 -1.53 -4.74
C THR A 91 1.06 -1.49 -5.10
N ILE A 92 0.48 -2.66 -5.28
CA ILE A 92 -0.96 -2.89 -5.51
C ILE A 92 -1.43 -4.13 -4.74
N SER A 93 -2.70 -4.43 -4.80
CA SER A 93 -3.26 -5.67 -4.26
C SER A 93 -3.96 -6.49 -5.33
N GLY A 94 -4.22 -7.77 -5.06
CA GLY A 94 -4.98 -8.63 -5.95
C GLY A 94 -6.44 -8.17 -6.22
N MET A 95 -6.92 -7.17 -5.49
CA MET A 95 -8.25 -6.57 -5.67
C MET A 95 -8.20 -5.19 -6.35
N ASP A 96 -7.08 -4.83 -6.99
CA ASP A 96 -6.97 -3.63 -7.82
C ASP A 96 -7.20 -4.01 -9.28
N TYR A 97 -7.51 -3.00 -10.12
CA TYR A 97 -7.62 -3.19 -11.57
C TYR A 97 -7.16 -1.92 -12.29
N PRO A 98 -6.40 -2.02 -13.40
CA PRO A 98 -5.98 -0.85 -14.16
C PRO A 98 -7.19 -0.25 -14.91
N VAL A 99 -7.22 1.08 -14.94
CA VAL A 99 -8.21 1.89 -15.68
C VAL A 99 -7.58 2.43 -16.98
N TRP A 100 -6.26 2.45 -17.00
CA TRP A 100 -5.46 2.88 -18.14
C TRP A 100 -4.92 1.67 -18.89
N SER A 101 -4.72 1.83 -20.21
CA SER A 101 -4.11 0.79 -21.02
C SER A 101 -2.66 0.52 -20.61
N LYS A 102 -2.13 -0.62 -21.03
CA LYS A 102 -0.73 -1.02 -20.83
C LYS A 102 0.25 0.06 -21.29
N GLU A 103 0.00 0.64 -22.45
CA GLU A 103 0.81 1.69 -23.07
C GLU A 103 0.73 2.98 -22.26
N GLN A 104 -0.46 3.37 -21.81
CA GLN A 104 -0.66 4.58 -20.99
C GLN A 104 0.08 4.49 -19.66
N ILE A 105 0.08 3.31 -19.03
CA ILE A 105 0.83 3.06 -17.78
C ILE A 105 2.33 3.25 -18.00
N VAL A 106 2.88 2.67 -19.08
CA VAL A 106 4.30 2.78 -19.42
C VAL A 106 4.67 4.23 -19.72
N GLN A 107 3.94 4.90 -20.62
CA GLN A 107 4.17 6.29 -21.00
C GLN A 107 4.11 7.26 -19.82
N PHE A 108 3.21 7.02 -18.87
CA PHE A 108 3.09 7.85 -17.67
C PHE A 108 4.39 7.86 -16.85
N PHE A 109 4.99 6.70 -16.62
CA PHE A 109 6.23 6.61 -15.86
C PHE A 109 7.45 7.04 -16.66
N GLU A 110 7.42 6.92 -17.99
CA GLU A 110 8.48 7.42 -18.87
C GLU A 110 8.55 8.94 -18.90
N LYS A 111 7.39 9.61 -18.83
CA LYS A 111 7.29 11.07 -18.86
C LYS A 111 7.99 11.74 -17.68
N ASP A 112 7.95 11.12 -16.50
CA ASP A 112 8.62 11.67 -15.31
C ASP A 112 9.30 10.55 -14.51
N ARG A 113 10.51 10.21 -14.92
CA ARG A 113 11.33 9.14 -14.31
C ARG A 113 11.88 9.52 -12.92
N LYS A 114 11.85 10.81 -12.54
CA LYS A 114 12.43 11.30 -11.29
C LYS A 114 11.42 11.45 -10.16
N LYS A 115 10.14 11.55 -10.48
CA LYS A 115 9.08 11.73 -9.50
C LYS A 115 8.81 10.44 -8.73
N GLU A 116 8.64 10.56 -7.43
CA GLU A 116 8.22 9.48 -6.55
C GLU A 116 6.71 9.63 -6.27
N TYR A 117 5.93 8.65 -6.74
CA TYR A 117 4.48 8.65 -6.53
C TYR A 117 4.14 8.07 -5.15
N LEU A 118 4.63 8.75 -4.13
CA LEU A 118 4.36 8.50 -2.72
C LEU A 118 3.74 9.76 -2.16
N ALA A 119 2.46 9.68 -1.79
CA ALA A 119 1.73 10.80 -1.23
C ALA A 119 1.71 10.73 0.29
N ALA A 120 1.79 11.88 0.95
CA ALA A 120 1.65 11.95 2.39
C ALA A 120 1.17 13.32 2.88
N ILE A 121 0.70 13.33 4.13
CA ILE A 121 0.41 14.51 4.93
C ILE A 121 1.18 14.46 6.25
N ASP A 122 1.43 15.62 6.80
CA ASP A 122 1.86 15.78 8.18
C ASP A 122 0.68 15.48 9.11
N VAL A 123 0.80 14.45 9.96
CA VAL A 123 -0.30 14.05 10.86
C VAL A 123 -0.57 15.03 12.00
N SER A 124 0.32 15.99 12.24
CA SER A 124 0.08 17.05 13.22
C SER A 124 -0.98 18.04 12.74
N PHE A 125 -1.30 18.01 11.44
CA PHE A 125 -2.32 18.83 10.80
C PHE A 125 -3.12 17.98 9.80
N PRO A 126 -4.46 17.89 9.87
CA PRO A 126 -5.39 18.51 10.82
C PRO A 126 -5.50 17.76 12.16
N TRP A 127 -5.93 18.43 13.20
CA TRP A 127 -5.99 17.96 14.60
C TRP A 127 -6.69 16.60 14.81
N ARG A 128 -7.67 16.24 13.99
CA ARG A 128 -8.36 14.93 14.07
C ARG A 128 -7.41 13.78 13.78
N MET A 129 -6.50 13.97 12.83
CA MET A 129 -5.48 12.98 12.50
C MET A 129 -4.49 12.83 13.65
N SER A 130 -4.04 13.94 14.22
CA SER A 130 -3.13 13.92 15.37
C SER A 130 -3.73 13.16 16.55
N ALA A 131 -5.02 13.36 16.85
CA ALA A 131 -5.70 12.67 17.95
C ALA A 131 -5.75 11.15 17.77
N ILE A 132 -5.85 10.62 16.54
CA ILE A 132 -5.80 9.20 16.25
C ILE A 132 -4.38 8.67 16.46
N TYR A 133 -3.36 9.31 15.87
CA TYR A 133 -1.97 8.84 15.90
C TYR A 133 -1.27 9.07 17.23
N GLN A 134 -1.86 9.85 18.14
CA GLN A 134 -1.45 9.96 19.54
C GLN A 134 -1.96 8.82 20.44
N GLN A 135 -2.75 7.89 19.93
CA GLN A 135 -3.25 6.72 20.68
C GLN A 135 -2.36 5.51 20.45
N TYR A 136 -2.41 4.56 21.42
CA TYR A 136 -1.76 3.27 21.33
C TYR A 136 -2.76 2.19 20.92
N PHE A 137 -2.47 1.45 19.87
CA PHE A 137 -3.33 0.41 19.29
C PHE A 137 -2.79 -1.00 19.55
N PHE A 138 -2.57 -1.36 20.82
CA PHE A 138 -1.97 -2.66 21.20
C PHE A 138 -2.76 -3.87 20.72
N TRP A 139 -4.09 -3.75 20.67
CA TRP A 139 -5.00 -4.84 20.30
C TRP A 139 -4.94 -5.23 18.81
N ILE A 140 -4.41 -4.37 17.97
CA ILE A 140 -4.34 -4.62 16.52
C ILE A 140 -3.47 -5.85 16.20
N HIS A 141 -2.53 -6.18 17.09
CA HIS A 141 -1.64 -7.33 16.96
C HIS A 141 -2.23 -8.63 17.55
N LYS A 142 -3.43 -8.57 18.10
CA LYS A 142 -4.07 -9.72 18.78
C LYS A 142 -5.26 -10.24 17.99
N PRO A 143 -5.51 -11.56 17.96
CA PRO A 143 -6.70 -12.11 17.33
C PRO A 143 -7.96 -11.62 18.06
N LYS A 144 -8.96 -11.19 17.30
CA LYS A 144 -10.24 -10.67 17.85
C LYS A 144 -10.98 -11.70 18.71
N SER A 145 -10.74 -12.99 18.50
CA SER A 145 -11.32 -14.08 19.29
C SER A 145 -10.64 -14.33 20.63
N GLY A 146 -9.43 -13.75 20.85
CA GLY A 146 -8.65 -13.97 22.05
C GLY A 146 -8.96 -12.97 23.17
N TRP A 147 -8.91 -13.41 24.46
CA TRP A 147 -9.07 -12.53 25.62
C TRP A 147 -8.02 -11.39 25.64
N GLU A 148 -6.81 -11.65 25.13
CA GLU A 148 -5.75 -10.65 25.04
C GLU A 148 -6.15 -9.43 24.20
N TYR A 149 -7.01 -9.60 23.19
CA TYR A 149 -7.53 -8.49 22.39
C TYR A 149 -8.33 -7.52 23.28
N TYR A 150 -9.19 -8.03 24.12
CA TYR A 150 -10.03 -7.21 25.01
C TYR A 150 -9.21 -6.51 26.10
N VAL A 151 -8.26 -7.23 26.71
CA VAL A 151 -7.37 -6.67 27.74
C VAL A 151 -6.49 -5.56 27.15
N THR A 152 -5.83 -5.79 26.02
CA THR A 152 -4.97 -4.78 25.39
C THR A 152 -5.78 -3.58 24.88
N ARG A 153 -7.03 -3.80 24.44
CA ARG A 153 -7.94 -2.73 24.06
C ARG A 153 -8.39 -1.89 25.26
N ALA A 154 -8.72 -2.53 26.38
CA ALA A 154 -9.04 -1.85 27.61
C ALA A 154 -7.85 -1.03 28.12
N PHE A 155 -6.65 -1.60 28.08
CA PHE A 155 -5.41 -0.89 28.45
C PHE A 155 -5.17 0.35 27.57
N GLY A 156 -5.29 0.24 26.25
CA GLY A 156 -5.17 1.39 25.35
C GLY A 156 -6.20 2.49 25.63
N ARG A 157 -7.45 2.10 26.01
CA ARG A 157 -8.49 3.06 26.44
C ARG A 157 -8.11 3.75 27.76
N ALA A 158 -7.58 2.99 28.74
CA ALA A 158 -7.13 3.55 30.01
C ALA A 158 -6.02 4.59 29.81
N LEU A 159 -5.01 4.30 28.96
CA LEU A 159 -3.98 5.27 28.63
C LEU A 159 -4.57 6.55 28.01
N LYS A 160 -5.55 6.42 27.12
CA LYS A 160 -6.24 7.56 26.51
C LYS A 160 -6.99 8.38 27.57
N MET A 161 -7.69 7.75 28.51
CA MET A 161 -8.41 8.40 29.61
C MET A 161 -7.46 9.13 30.58
N LEU A 162 -6.27 8.57 30.81
CA LEU A 162 -5.21 9.17 31.62
C LEU A 162 -4.44 10.27 30.87
N GLY A 163 -4.81 10.59 29.63
CA GLY A 163 -4.14 11.61 28.83
C GLY A 163 -2.74 11.22 28.36
N ILE A 164 -2.36 9.94 28.48
CA ILE A 164 -1.05 9.44 28.02
C ILE A 164 -1.08 9.34 26.49
N LYS A 165 -0.28 10.20 25.85
CA LYS A 165 -0.24 10.35 24.39
C LYS A 165 1.06 9.83 23.82
N LYS A 166 0.96 9.20 22.65
CA LYS A 166 2.08 8.84 21.79
C LYS A 166 2.64 10.10 21.12
N PRO A 167 3.96 10.33 21.10
CA PRO A 167 4.53 11.50 20.44
C PRO A 167 4.35 11.41 18.92
N LEU A 168 4.05 12.54 18.26
CA LEU A 168 4.00 12.67 16.81
C LEU A 168 5.36 12.98 16.19
N CYS A 169 6.35 13.33 17.03
CA CYS A 169 7.76 13.47 16.66
C CYS A 169 8.60 12.67 17.65
N LYS A 170 9.63 11.99 17.17
CA LYS A 170 10.52 11.17 18.01
C LYS A 170 11.97 11.32 17.58
N LYS A 171 12.86 11.62 18.51
CA LYS A 171 14.31 11.56 18.29
C LYS A 171 14.77 10.11 18.35
N ILE A 172 15.44 9.64 17.30
CA ILE A 172 16.01 8.30 17.15
C ILE A 172 17.45 8.49 16.67
N GLY A 173 18.42 8.17 17.51
CA GLY A 173 19.80 8.57 17.26
C GLY A 173 19.94 10.07 17.17
N ASP A 174 20.59 10.56 16.14
CA ASP A 174 20.79 11.99 15.91
C ASP A 174 19.67 12.62 15.06
N LYS A 175 18.76 11.80 14.49
CA LYS A 175 17.67 12.27 13.63
C LYS A 175 16.36 12.39 14.42
N THR A 176 15.63 13.47 14.18
CA THR A 176 14.26 13.63 14.67
C THR A 176 13.29 13.30 13.55
N TYR A 177 12.49 12.25 13.76
CA TYR A 177 11.44 11.85 12.84
C TYR A 177 10.11 12.52 13.22
N LYS A 178 9.48 13.14 12.24
CA LYS A 178 8.11 13.63 12.29
C LYS A 178 7.20 12.58 11.63
N LEU A 179 6.03 12.35 12.18
CA LEU A 179 5.12 11.34 11.66
C LEU A 179 4.37 11.86 10.43
N TYR A 180 4.44 11.11 9.33
CA TYR A 180 3.71 11.36 8.09
C TYR A 180 2.79 10.19 7.78
N LYS A 181 1.62 10.49 7.17
CA LYS A 181 0.63 9.51 6.75
C LYS A 181 0.32 9.65 5.27
N GLY A 182 0.21 8.53 4.57
CA GLY A 182 -0.30 8.45 3.20
C GLY A 182 -1.08 7.17 2.96
N ALA A 183 -1.00 6.62 1.76
CA ALA A 183 -1.54 5.31 1.42
C ALA A 183 -0.43 4.25 1.39
N ALA A 184 -0.82 3.00 1.56
CA ALA A 184 0.05 1.85 1.38
C ALA A 184 0.38 1.58 -0.11
N TRP A 185 -0.29 2.29 -1.03
CA TRP A 185 -0.12 2.19 -2.49
C TRP A 185 0.72 3.35 -3.01
N TRP A 186 1.87 3.01 -3.55
CA TRP A 186 2.83 3.96 -4.10
C TRP A 186 3.56 3.34 -5.31
N ALA A 187 4.18 4.19 -6.12
CA ALA A 187 5.06 3.78 -7.20
C ALA A 187 6.36 4.59 -7.12
N ILE A 188 7.44 3.93 -6.76
CA ILE A 188 8.73 4.55 -6.44
C ILE A 188 9.87 3.97 -7.26
N THR A 189 10.97 4.71 -7.33
CA THR A 189 12.19 4.20 -7.95
C THR A 189 12.87 3.15 -7.09
N PRO A 190 13.65 2.22 -7.67
CA PRO A 190 14.47 1.27 -6.90
C PRO A 190 15.45 1.96 -5.95
N LYS A 191 15.90 3.16 -6.31
CA LYS A 191 16.81 3.95 -5.47
C LYS A 191 16.13 4.36 -4.16
N LEU A 192 14.89 4.83 -4.22
CA LEU A 192 14.11 5.16 -3.03
C LEU A 192 13.70 3.90 -2.26
N ALA A 193 13.34 2.83 -2.96
CA ALA A 193 12.98 1.55 -2.35
C ALA A 193 14.14 0.99 -1.49
N LYS A 194 15.40 1.11 -1.94
CA LYS A 194 16.59 0.73 -1.15
C LYS A 194 16.71 1.52 0.14
N VAL A 195 16.40 2.81 0.12
CA VAL A 195 16.42 3.66 1.33
C VAL A 195 15.37 3.21 2.33
N ILE A 196 14.14 2.95 1.87
CA ILE A 196 13.05 2.50 2.73
C ILE A 196 13.37 1.12 3.32
N LEU A 197 13.88 0.19 2.50
CA LEU A 197 14.25 -1.15 2.94
C LEU A 197 15.41 -1.11 3.95
N HIS A 198 16.41 -0.27 3.71
CA HIS A 198 17.53 -0.09 4.65
C HIS A 198 17.05 0.38 6.03
N GLU A 199 16.14 1.36 6.08
CA GLU A 199 15.54 1.83 7.34
C GLU A 199 14.72 0.73 8.03
N TRP A 200 14.01 -0.09 7.25
CA TRP A 200 13.32 -1.26 7.80
C TRP A 200 14.28 -2.27 8.42
N ASP A 201 15.38 -2.55 7.77
CA ASP A 201 16.34 -3.57 8.24
C ASP A 201 17.17 -3.12 9.43
N THR A 202 17.47 -1.81 9.54
CA THR A 202 18.45 -1.31 10.51
C THR A 202 17.87 -0.47 11.63
N ASN A 203 16.67 0.10 11.47
CA ASN A 203 16.11 1.05 12.45
C ASN A 203 15.00 0.43 13.31
N GLU A 204 15.38 -0.45 14.24
CA GLU A 204 14.43 -1.09 15.17
C GLU A 204 13.62 -0.07 16.00
N LYS A 205 14.26 1.04 16.41
CA LYS A 205 13.59 2.07 17.21
C LYS A 205 12.47 2.77 16.45
N LEU A 206 12.60 2.90 15.12
CA LEU A 206 11.55 3.44 14.25
C LEU A 206 10.40 2.43 14.13
N LYS A 207 10.70 1.15 13.91
CA LYS A 207 9.70 0.08 13.87
C LYS A 207 8.91 0.00 15.17
N ASP A 208 9.57 0.03 16.32
CA ASP A 208 8.95 0.02 17.65
C ASP A 208 8.05 1.23 17.88
N TRP A 209 8.46 2.42 17.40
CA TRP A 209 7.62 3.60 17.51
C TRP A 209 6.35 3.49 16.68
N LEU A 210 6.43 2.94 15.47
CA LEU A 210 5.30 2.83 14.53
C LEU A 210 4.41 1.61 14.81
N LYS A 211 4.95 0.54 15.39
CA LYS A 211 4.25 -0.72 15.68
C LYS A 211 2.90 -0.53 16.37
N TRP A 212 2.78 0.45 17.26
CA TRP A 212 1.56 0.71 18.03
C TRP A 212 0.68 1.81 17.44
N CYS A 213 0.97 2.25 16.22
CA CYS A 213 0.09 3.13 15.46
C CYS A 213 -1.04 2.34 14.78
N MET A 214 -2.09 3.04 14.39
CA MET A 214 -3.09 2.55 13.45
C MET A 214 -2.47 2.51 12.05
N CYS A 215 -2.59 1.38 11.34
CA CYS A 215 -2.13 1.21 9.95
C CYS A 215 -0.69 1.65 9.69
N PRO A 216 0.34 1.00 10.30
CA PRO A 216 1.74 1.36 10.09
C PRO A 216 2.20 1.34 8.62
N ALA A 217 1.57 0.53 7.75
CA ALA A 217 1.85 0.50 6.32
C ALA A 217 1.54 1.81 5.60
N GLU A 218 0.68 2.65 6.20
CA GLU A 218 0.37 3.99 5.69
C GLU A 218 1.28 5.08 6.30
N LEU A 219 2.23 4.69 7.16
CA LEU A 219 3.09 5.61 7.92
C LEU A 219 4.58 5.38 7.66
N PHE A 220 5.02 4.11 7.56
CA PHE A 220 6.42 3.76 7.57
C PHE A 220 7.19 4.40 6.42
N ALA A 221 6.83 4.07 5.17
CA ALA A 221 7.50 4.61 3.99
C ALA A 221 7.42 6.15 3.96
N GLN A 222 6.25 6.71 4.26
CA GLN A 222 6.04 8.16 4.31
C GLN A 222 6.91 8.84 5.36
N THR A 223 7.00 8.24 6.56
CA THR A 223 7.83 8.80 7.64
C THR A 223 9.32 8.71 7.34
N VAL A 224 9.78 7.63 6.74
CA VAL A 224 11.18 7.51 6.29
C VAL A 224 11.52 8.58 5.27
N VAL A 225 10.71 8.67 4.22
CA VAL A 225 10.98 9.47 3.02
C VAL A 225 10.85 10.96 3.28
N LEU A 226 9.79 11.39 3.98
CA LEU A 226 9.52 12.82 4.16
C LEU A 226 10.30 13.47 5.30
N ASN A 227 11.08 12.70 6.05
CA ASN A 227 12.09 13.21 6.97
C ASN A 227 13.50 13.27 6.34
N ASP A 228 13.57 13.15 5.02
CA ASP A 228 14.80 13.31 4.23
C ASP A 228 14.54 14.36 3.13
N GLU A 229 15.21 15.52 3.22
CA GLU A 229 14.98 16.64 2.29
C GLU A 229 15.31 16.27 0.84
N THR A 230 16.23 15.31 0.60
CA THR A 230 16.58 14.86 -0.75
C THR A 230 15.41 14.18 -1.46
N TRP A 231 14.54 13.50 -0.72
CA TRP A 231 13.41 12.75 -1.26
C TRP A 231 12.09 13.50 -1.17
N LYS A 232 11.94 14.33 -0.15
CA LYS A 232 10.71 15.08 0.12
C LYS A 232 10.23 15.91 -1.06
N GLU A 233 11.14 16.60 -1.76
CA GLU A 233 10.80 17.42 -2.93
C GLU A 233 10.33 16.60 -4.14
N LYS A 234 10.67 15.30 -4.21
CA LYS A 234 10.28 14.38 -5.28
C LYS A 234 8.94 13.69 -5.02
N CYS A 235 8.46 13.78 -3.79
CA CYS A 235 7.22 13.18 -3.34
C CYS A 235 6.03 14.15 -3.42
N MET A 236 4.85 13.64 -3.10
CA MET A 236 3.60 14.40 -3.10
C MET A 236 3.21 14.73 -1.66
N LEU A 237 3.65 15.89 -1.18
CA LEU A 237 3.27 16.38 0.15
C LEU A 237 2.02 17.26 0.05
N ASP A 238 0.95 16.87 0.71
CA ASP A 238 -0.25 17.68 0.87
C ASP A 238 -0.32 18.19 2.31
N ASN A 239 -0.01 19.47 2.49
CA ASN A 239 -0.06 20.13 3.80
C ASN A 239 -1.39 20.86 4.04
N GLU A 240 -2.20 21.10 3.02
CA GLU A 240 -3.33 22.02 3.10
C GLU A 240 -4.69 21.32 3.12
N LYS A 241 -4.84 20.18 2.47
CA LYS A 241 -6.13 19.51 2.34
C LYS A 241 -6.01 18.00 2.48
N TYR A 242 -6.48 17.47 3.59
CA TYR A 242 -6.77 16.05 3.68
C TYR A 242 -7.89 15.70 2.70
N SER A 243 -7.54 15.14 1.57
CA SER A 243 -8.52 14.54 0.65
C SER A 243 -8.11 13.11 0.30
N LEU A 244 -9.08 12.19 0.27
CA LEU A 244 -8.83 10.80 -0.15
C LEU A 244 -8.13 10.70 -1.51
N PRO A 245 -8.53 11.48 -2.55
CA PRO A 245 -7.86 11.45 -3.85
C PRO A 245 -6.37 11.80 -3.81
N MET A 246 -5.92 12.59 -2.87
CA MET A 246 -4.51 12.96 -2.72
C MET A 246 -3.70 11.86 -2.06
N HIS A 247 -4.31 11.08 -1.15
CA HIS A 247 -3.63 9.98 -0.45
C HIS A 247 -3.33 8.78 -1.33
N THR A 248 -4.18 8.55 -2.33
CA THR A 248 -4.02 7.45 -3.29
C THR A 248 -3.73 8.04 -4.68
N PRO A 249 -2.50 8.52 -4.94
CA PRO A 249 -2.19 9.31 -6.13
C PRO A 249 -2.51 8.55 -7.42
N LEU A 250 -2.35 7.24 -7.43
CA LEU A 250 -2.53 6.40 -8.62
C LEU A 250 -3.83 5.58 -8.60
N THR A 251 -4.51 5.46 -7.46
CA THR A 251 -5.64 4.52 -7.30
C THR A 251 -6.92 5.25 -6.92
N TYR A 252 -8.00 5.02 -7.66
CA TYR A 252 -9.34 5.44 -7.28
C TYR A 252 -9.88 4.54 -6.17
N VAL A 253 -10.30 5.16 -5.07
CA VAL A 253 -10.90 4.48 -3.91
C VAL A 253 -12.14 5.25 -3.49
N THR A 254 -13.22 4.55 -3.17
CA THR A 254 -14.42 5.13 -2.56
C THR A 254 -14.89 4.30 -1.37
N TRP A 255 -15.61 4.94 -0.47
CA TRP A 255 -16.04 4.35 0.79
C TRP A 255 -17.56 4.22 0.83
N MET A 256 -18.03 3.14 1.40
CA MET A 256 -19.44 2.90 1.68
C MET A 256 -19.55 2.21 3.04
N ASN A 257 -20.33 2.78 3.96
CA ASN A 257 -20.52 2.23 5.31
C ASN A 257 -19.19 1.98 6.07
N GLU A 258 -18.29 2.96 6.06
CA GLU A 258 -16.97 2.90 6.71
C GLU A 258 -15.99 1.87 6.12
N GLU A 259 -16.36 1.16 5.06
CA GLU A 259 -15.51 0.21 4.34
C GLU A 259 -15.20 0.68 2.92
N ILE A 260 -14.09 0.24 2.36
CA ILE A 260 -13.78 0.48 0.95
C ILE A 260 -14.79 -0.30 0.10
N LYS A 261 -15.58 0.43 -0.72
CA LYS A 261 -16.61 -0.16 -1.60
C LYS A 261 -15.98 -1.15 -2.58
N THR A 262 -16.60 -2.32 -2.79
CA THR A 262 -16.35 -3.13 -3.98
C THR A 262 -17.10 -2.47 -5.14
N LEU A 263 -16.34 -2.05 -6.16
CA LEU A 263 -16.82 -1.26 -7.29
C LEU A 263 -17.67 -2.10 -8.25
N ASP A 264 -18.62 -1.44 -8.89
CA ASP A 264 -19.50 -2.01 -9.91
C ASP A 264 -19.68 -1.01 -11.06
N GLU A 265 -20.54 -1.33 -12.04
CA GLU A 265 -20.80 -0.51 -13.22
C GLU A 265 -21.23 0.91 -12.89
N SER A 266 -21.94 1.10 -11.76
CA SER A 266 -22.43 2.42 -11.33
C SER A 266 -21.31 3.39 -10.94
N ASP A 267 -20.10 2.87 -10.71
CA ASP A 267 -18.92 3.68 -10.37
C ASP A 267 -18.12 4.11 -11.60
N TYR A 268 -18.41 3.57 -12.79
CA TYR A 268 -17.61 3.74 -14.01
C TYR A 268 -17.29 5.20 -14.32
N ASP A 269 -18.30 6.06 -14.39
CA ASP A 269 -18.11 7.47 -14.76
C ASP A 269 -17.21 8.21 -13.75
N LYS A 270 -17.38 7.94 -12.47
CA LYS A 270 -16.55 8.52 -11.40
C LYS A 270 -15.10 8.05 -11.48
N ILE A 271 -14.90 6.77 -11.81
CA ILE A 271 -13.56 6.19 -11.99
C ILE A 271 -12.87 6.88 -13.17
N ILE A 272 -13.53 7.00 -14.32
CA ILE A 272 -12.96 7.65 -15.50
C ILE A 272 -12.67 9.13 -15.24
N GLN A 273 -13.60 9.87 -14.63
CA GLN A 273 -13.42 11.28 -14.29
C GLN A 273 -12.28 11.51 -13.28
N SER A 274 -11.97 10.51 -12.43
CA SER A 274 -10.90 10.63 -11.46
C SER A 274 -9.50 10.71 -12.08
N ASN A 275 -9.37 10.28 -13.33
CA ASN A 275 -8.10 10.15 -14.06
C ASN A 275 -7.03 9.38 -13.27
N LYS A 276 -7.44 8.36 -12.51
CA LYS A 276 -6.53 7.47 -11.78
C LYS A 276 -6.14 6.27 -12.64
N MET A 277 -4.91 5.81 -12.46
CA MET A 277 -4.34 4.65 -13.17
C MET A 277 -5.02 3.34 -12.77
N PHE A 278 -5.36 3.18 -11.50
CA PHE A 278 -6.00 2.00 -10.94
C PHE A 278 -7.30 2.34 -10.24
N CYS A 279 -8.16 1.33 -10.04
CA CYS A 279 -9.33 1.41 -9.16
C CYS A 279 -9.37 0.24 -8.17
N ARG A 280 -10.06 0.45 -7.03
CA ARG A 280 -10.12 -0.49 -5.91
C ARG A 280 -11.41 -0.30 -5.08
N LYS A 281 -12.08 -1.37 -4.59
CA LYS A 281 -11.79 -2.80 -4.74
C LYS A 281 -12.55 -3.36 -5.93
N VAL A 282 -11.93 -4.25 -6.65
CA VAL A 282 -12.52 -5.02 -7.73
C VAL A 282 -12.55 -6.49 -7.33
N ALA A 283 -13.66 -7.18 -7.54
CA ALA A 283 -13.85 -8.58 -7.19
C ALA A 283 -14.63 -9.34 -8.25
N SER A 284 -14.30 -10.61 -8.44
CA SER A 284 -14.99 -11.51 -9.38
C SER A 284 -16.48 -11.61 -9.07
N GLY A 285 -17.29 -11.66 -10.09
CA GLY A 285 -18.76 -11.73 -10.02
C GLY A 285 -19.44 -10.40 -9.71
N LYS A 286 -18.81 -9.51 -8.91
CA LYS A 286 -19.41 -8.22 -8.54
C LYS A 286 -18.98 -7.07 -9.45
N SER A 287 -17.75 -7.11 -9.93
CA SER A 287 -17.17 -6.03 -10.74
C SER A 287 -17.02 -6.40 -12.23
N ASP A 288 -17.64 -7.51 -12.66
CA ASP A 288 -17.44 -8.04 -14.02
C ASP A 288 -17.90 -7.04 -15.09
N GLY A 289 -19.07 -6.44 -14.93
CA GLY A 289 -19.56 -5.42 -15.86
C GLY A 289 -18.73 -4.13 -15.84
N LEU A 290 -18.19 -3.74 -14.68
CA LEU A 290 -17.26 -2.61 -14.61
C LEU A 290 -15.99 -2.89 -15.42
N ILE A 291 -15.42 -4.10 -15.28
CA ILE A 291 -14.23 -4.52 -16.06
C ILE A 291 -14.52 -4.49 -17.54
N GLU A 292 -15.70 -5.00 -17.98
CA GLU A 292 -16.11 -4.93 -19.39
C GLU A 292 -16.18 -3.51 -19.92
N LEU A 293 -16.73 -2.58 -19.15
CA LEU A 293 -16.81 -1.16 -19.55
C LEU A 293 -15.43 -0.53 -19.70
N ILE A 294 -14.50 -0.82 -18.76
CA ILE A 294 -13.12 -0.34 -18.83
C ILE A 294 -12.43 -0.90 -20.08
N THR A 295 -12.51 -2.20 -20.31
CA THR A 295 -11.86 -2.87 -21.45
C THR A 295 -12.42 -2.39 -22.80
N LYS A 296 -13.74 -2.17 -22.92
CA LYS A 296 -14.36 -1.62 -24.14
C LYS A 296 -13.89 -0.21 -24.46
N LYS A 297 -13.53 0.60 -23.44
CA LYS A 297 -12.96 1.93 -23.65
C LYS A 297 -11.55 1.87 -24.25
N GLU A 298 -10.74 0.89 -23.84
CA GLU A 298 -9.38 0.74 -24.36
C GLU A 298 -9.34 0.31 -25.82
N MET A 299 -10.40 -0.34 -26.31
CA MET A 299 -10.52 -0.77 -27.72
C MET A 299 -10.99 0.34 -28.68
N ARG A 300 -11.36 1.52 -28.17
CA ARG A 300 -11.78 2.68 -28.95
C ARG A 300 -10.71 3.75 -29.03
#